data_122678ea99d3d58b54b5fcda9edf61f5
#
_entry.id   122678ea99d3d58b54b5fcda9edf61f5
#
_cell.length_a   1.000
_cell.length_b   1.000
_cell.length_c   1.000
_cell.angle_alpha   90.00
_cell.angle_beta   90.00
_cell.angle_gamma   90.00
#
_symmetry.space_group_name_H-M   'P 1'
#
loop_
_entity.id
_entity.type
_entity.pdbx_description
1 polymer ?
#
loop_
_entity_poly.entity_id
_entity_poly.type
_entity_poly.pdbx_seq_one_letter_code
_entity_poly.pdbx_strand_id
1 'polypeptide(L)'
;MLDSLSRRSFLSTTAAALGATALGAAPPVPPGKSRPVIVASANGLRTMDKMMELIRAGVDPLDAAIAGVAVVEADPLDRTVGYGGIPNEEGVVELDAAVMHGPTHSGGAVASIRNIMHPAAVARLVMKRTDHCLLVGEGALKFARMHGFPEVDLLTDDSRKIWLYWKETNSRDDDRFPPSADEMDPLVKEFFGPKYVREHGTIHCSVLDTHGDLGCTTTTSGLFYKIPGRVGDSPILGAGLYLDNEVGSAGSTGRGEANLLNLSSHTIVEAMRRGMAPKDAALEACKRVAATNRLPRLRDAKGRPNFGVNFYALSKDGK
;
A
#
# COMPACT_ATOMS: atom_id res chain seq x y z
N MET A 1 19.33 41.42 -22.27
CA MET A 1 18.37 41.60 -21.17
C MET A 1 17.25 40.58 -21.37
N LEU A 2 17.31 39.47 -20.66
CA LEU A 2 16.23 38.47 -20.63
C LEU A 2 15.51 38.67 -19.32
N ASP A 3 14.33 39.28 -19.38
CA ASP A 3 13.45 39.44 -18.21
C ASP A 3 12.99 38.07 -17.68
N SER A 4 13.19 37.86 -16.40
CA SER A 4 12.79 36.69 -15.67
C SER A 4 11.25 36.61 -15.58
N LEU A 5 10.63 35.82 -16.40
CA LEU A 5 9.21 35.46 -16.24
C LEU A 5 9.04 34.67 -14.93
N SER A 6 8.24 35.22 -14.00
CA SER A 6 7.94 34.54 -12.76
C SER A 6 7.08 33.30 -13.00
N ARG A 7 7.19 32.26 -12.14
CA ARG A 7 6.38 31.04 -12.20
C ARG A 7 4.87 31.31 -12.19
N ARG A 8 4.42 32.39 -11.62
CA ARG A 8 3.00 32.82 -11.63
C ARG A 8 2.53 33.28 -13.01
N SER A 9 3.38 33.94 -13.81
CA SER A 9 3.05 34.42 -15.16
C SER A 9 2.93 33.26 -16.16
N PHE A 10 3.66 32.16 -15.96
CA PHE A 10 3.57 30.96 -16.81
C PHE A 10 2.22 30.24 -16.69
N LEU A 11 1.67 30.16 -15.47
CA LEU A 11 0.37 29.50 -15.22
C LEU A 11 -0.83 30.32 -15.70
N SER A 12 -0.73 31.65 -15.77
CA SER A 12 -1.84 32.50 -16.23
C SER A 12 -1.95 32.61 -17.75
N THR A 13 -0.87 32.35 -18.50
CA THR A 13 -0.88 32.47 -19.97
C THR A 13 -1.32 31.19 -20.68
N THR A 14 -1.24 30.02 -20.01
CA THR A 14 -1.66 28.73 -20.59
C THR A 14 -3.16 28.45 -20.42
N ALA A 15 -3.86 29.15 -19.54
CA ALA A 15 -5.29 28.93 -19.30
C ALA A 15 -6.21 29.58 -20.36
N ALA A 16 -5.67 30.47 -21.22
CA ALA A 16 -6.49 31.24 -22.19
C ALA A 16 -6.57 30.65 -23.60
N ALA A 17 -5.90 29.54 -23.89
CA ALA A 17 -5.77 29.01 -25.27
C ALA A 17 -6.37 27.60 -25.50
N LEU A 18 -6.99 26.98 -24.50
CA LEU A 18 -7.71 25.71 -24.69
C LEU A 18 -9.21 25.97 -24.55
N GLY A 19 -9.87 26.16 -25.69
CA GLY A 19 -11.32 26.05 -25.78
C GLY A 19 -11.76 24.71 -25.24
N ALA A 20 -12.30 24.70 -24.02
CA ALA A 20 -12.85 23.52 -23.36
C ALA A 20 -14.09 23.06 -24.14
N THR A 21 -13.94 22.02 -24.95
CA THR A 21 -15.04 21.12 -25.20
C THR A 21 -15.32 20.43 -23.87
N ALA A 22 -16.40 20.85 -23.20
CA ALA A 22 -16.87 20.25 -21.97
C ALA A 22 -17.19 18.78 -22.26
N LEU A 23 -16.25 17.88 -21.89
CA LEU A 23 -16.59 16.52 -21.57
C LEU A 23 -17.51 16.63 -20.35
N GLY A 24 -18.81 16.31 -20.54
CA GLY A 24 -19.81 16.43 -19.51
C GLY A 24 -19.37 15.69 -18.24
N ALA A 25 -19.00 16.46 -17.23
CA ALA A 25 -18.91 15.93 -15.89
C ALA A 25 -20.31 15.43 -15.53
N ALA A 26 -20.39 14.17 -15.12
CA ALA A 26 -21.64 13.67 -14.54
C ALA A 26 -22.05 14.62 -13.42
N PRO A 27 -23.36 14.97 -13.30
CA PRO A 27 -23.79 15.90 -12.28
C PRO A 27 -23.39 15.35 -10.90
N PRO A 28 -22.94 16.22 -9.97
CA PRO A 28 -22.62 15.81 -8.62
C PRO A 28 -23.84 15.11 -8.02
N VAL A 29 -23.63 13.90 -7.51
CA VAL A 29 -24.67 13.15 -6.79
C VAL A 29 -25.07 13.99 -5.58
N PRO A 30 -26.36 14.29 -5.36
CA PRO A 30 -26.79 15.08 -4.22
C PRO A 30 -26.34 14.39 -2.92
N PRO A 31 -25.90 15.16 -1.91
CA PRO A 31 -25.51 14.60 -0.61
C PRO A 31 -26.74 13.98 0.06
N GLY A 32 -26.83 12.67 0.03
CA GLY A 32 -27.95 11.96 0.63
C GLY A 32 -27.98 10.48 0.29
N LYS A 33 -27.34 9.67 1.11
CA LYS A 33 -27.47 8.21 1.19
C LYS A 33 -26.78 7.40 0.12
N SER A 34 -25.46 7.54 -0.03
CA SER A 34 -24.69 6.44 -0.60
C SER A 34 -24.70 5.28 0.41
N ARG A 35 -24.84 4.07 -0.10
CA ARG A 35 -24.65 2.88 0.73
C ARG A 35 -23.15 2.77 1.03
N PRO A 36 -22.71 2.76 2.32
CA PRO A 36 -21.30 2.65 2.60
C PRO A 36 -20.74 1.31 2.13
N VAL A 37 -19.55 1.33 1.57
CA VAL A 37 -18.87 0.14 1.04
C VAL A 37 -17.42 0.14 1.51
N ILE A 38 -16.92 -1.05 1.88
CA ILE A 38 -15.52 -1.27 2.21
C ILE A 38 -14.98 -2.37 1.30
N VAL A 39 -13.83 -2.12 0.68
CA VAL A 39 -13.07 -3.11 -0.07
C VAL A 39 -11.70 -3.25 0.59
N ALA A 40 -11.32 -4.47 0.95
CA ALA A 40 -10.03 -4.74 1.57
C ALA A 40 -9.40 -6.03 1.02
N SER A 41 -8.09 -6.16 1.18
CA SER A 41 -7.38 -7.43 0.99
C SER A 41 -7.82 -8.47 2.03
N ALA A 42 -7.51 -9.74 1.79
CA ALA A 42 -7.99 -10.85 2.62
C ALA A 42 -7.68 -10.69 4.12
N ASN A 43 -6.49 -10.21 4.46
CA ASN A 43 -6.10 -9.95 5.85
C ASN A 43 -6.84 -8.78 6.51
N GLY A 44 -7.48 -7.91 5.72
CA GLY A 44 -8.33 -6.82 6.19
C GLY A 44 -9.78 -7.24 6.49
N LEU A 45 -10.23 -8.41 6.04
CA LEU A 45 -11.63 -8.84 6.20
C LEU A 45 -12.06 -8.89 7.67
N ARG A 46 -11.19 -9.29 8.57
CA ARG A 46 -11.45 -9.36 10.02
C ARG A 46 -11.68 -8.01 10.69
N THR A 47 -11.41 -6.90 10.01
CA THR A 47 -11.56 -5.54 10.54
C THR A 47 -12.75 -4.78 9.94
N MET A 48 -13.47 -5.39 9.01
CA MET A 48 -14.55 -4.73 8.27
C MET A 48 -15.71 -4.29 9.16
N ASP A 49 -16.09 -5.08 10.14
CA ASP A 49 -17.18 -4.72 11.07
C ASP A 49 -16.82 -3.47 11.87
N LYS A 50 -15.58 -3.39 12.38
CA LYS A 50 -15.07 -2.21 13.09
C LYS A 50 -15.08 -0.97 12.20
N MET A 51 -14.61 -1.08 10.97
CA MET A 51 -14.62 0.05 10.03
C MET A 51 -16.04 0.47 9.71
N MET A 52 -16.94 -0.47 9.45
CA MET A 52 -18.34 -0.18 9.16
C MET A 52 -19.07 0.48 10.34
N GLU A 53 -18.76 0.10 11.58
CA GLU A 53 -19.26 0.75 12.77
C GLU A 53 -18.82 2.23 12.84
N LEU A 54 -17.53 2.49 12.60
CA LEU A 54 -16.96 3.84 12.58
C LEU A 54 -17.63 4.72 11.50
N ILE A 55 -17.83 4.17 10.30
CA ILE A 55 -18.50 4.90 9.20
C ILE A 55 -19.95 5.24 9.58
N ARG A 56 -20.69 4.30 10.17
CA ARG A 56 -22.06 4.55 10.64
C ARG A 56 -22.13 5.57 11.75
N ALA A 57 -21.06 5.69 12.55
CA ALA A 57 -20.90 6.74 13.57
C ALA A 57 -20.47 8.10 13.00
N GLY A 58 -20.30 8.23 11.67
CA GLY A 58 -19.90 9.48 11.00
C GLY A 58 -18.42 9.79 11.05
N VAL A 59 -17.58 8.78 11.33
CA VAL A 59 -16.11 8.94 11.26
C VAL A 59 -15.69 9.06 9.80
N ASP A 60 -14.73 9.94 9.54
CA ASP A 60 -14.11 10.15 8.22
C ASP A 60 -13.67 8.82 7.57
N PRO A 61 -13.92 8.59 6.26
CA PRO A 61 -13.64 7.32 5.60
C PRO A 61 -12.15 6.93 5.65
N LEU A 62 -11.23 7.89 5.59
CA LEU A 62 -9.81 7.59 5.74
C LEU A 62 -9.47 7.20 7.17
N ASP A 63 -10.06 7.87 8.17
CA ASP A 63 -9.82 7.54 9.58
C ASP A 63 -10.38 6.16 9.93
N ALA A 64 -11.53 5.79 9.38
CA ALA A 64 -12.09 4.45 9.49
C ALA A 64 -11.17 3.39 8.85
N ALA A 65 -10.65 3.65 7.64
CA ALA A 65 -9.70 2.76 6.97
C ALA A 65 -8.42 2.55 7.80
N ILE A 66 -7.83 3.64 8.32
CA ILE A 66 -6.63 3.58 9.16
C ILE A 66 -6.91 2.80 10.46
N ALA A 67 -8.03 3.02 11.10
CA ALA A 67 -8.41 2.27 12.31
C ALA A 67 -8.58 0.77 12.04
N GLY A 68 -9.02 0.41 10.84
CA GLY A 68 -9.09 -0.98 10.39
C GLY A 68 -7.71 -1.60 10.19
N VAL A 69 -6.86 -0.97 9.41
CA VAL A 69 -5.52 -1.53 9.12
C VAL A 69 -4.63 -1.54 10.37
N ALA A 70 -4.82 -0.61 11.32
CA ALA A 70 -4.08 -0.56 12.57
C ALA A 70 -4.22 -1.85 13.41
N VAL A 71 -5.36 -2.55 13.31
CA VAL A 71 -5.56 -3.86 13.97
C VAL A 71 -4.60 -4.91 13.38
N VAL A 72 -4.40 -4.87 12.07
CA VAL A 72 -3.49 -5.80 11.36
C VAL A 72 -2.03 -5.39 11.58
N GLU A 73 -1.73 -4.10 11.56
CA GLU A 73 -0.38 -3.58 11.87
C GLU A 73 0.11 -3.97 13.28
N ALA A 74 -0.81 -4.15 14.24
CA ALA A 74 -0.48 -4.54 15.60
C ALA A 74 -0.48 -6.06 15.85
N ASP A 75 -0.88 -6.87 14.87
CA ASP A 75 -0.99 -8.31 15.02
C ASP A 75 0.31 -9.03 14.69
N PRO A 76 1.03 -9.60 15.67
CA PRO A 76 2.29 -10.30 15.43
C PRO A 76 2.14 -11.60 14.63
N LEU A 77 0.92 -12.09 14.43
CA LEU A 77 0.65 -13.28 13.63
C LEU A 77 0.53 -12.97 12.12
N ASP A 78 0.27 -11.71 11.76
CA ASP A 78 0.36 -11.26 10.36
C ASP A 78 1.80 -10.85 10.04
N ARG A 79 2.61 -11.81 9.62
CA ARG A 79 4.04 -11.59 9.32
C ARG A 79 4.30 -10.77 8.06
N THR A 80 3.27 -10.20 7.46
CA THR A 80 3.34 -9.46 6.19
C THR A 80 3.12 -7.95 6.34
N VAL A 81 2.65 -7.53 7.53
CA VAL A 81 2.28 -6.14 7.84
C VAL A 81 2.70 -5.80 9.27
N GLY A 82 3.30 -4.65 9.50
CA GLY A 82 3.48 -4.07 10.83
C GLY A 82 4.34 -4.87 11.81
N TYR A 83 3.86 -4.99 13.05
CA TYR A 83 4.52 -5.69 14.16
C TYR A 83 4.64 -7.19 13.88
N GLY A 84 5.84 -7.73 13.98
CA GLY A 84 6.13 -9.12 13.62
C GLY A 84 6.29 -9.38 12.13
N GLY A 85 6.33 -8.35 11.30
CA GLY A 85 6.65 -8.49 9.88
C GLY A 85 8.00 -9.17 9.66
N ILE A 86 8.11 -10.02 8.63
CA ILE A 86 9.39 -10.65 8.28
C ILE A 86 10.39 -9.56 7.87
N PRO A 87 11.59 -9.53 8.51
CA PRO A 87 12.54 -8.45 8.34
C PRO A 87 13.25 -8.46 6.98
N ASN A 88 14.05 -7.43 6.75
CA ASN A 88 15.03 -7.38 5.68
C ASN A 88 16.16 -8.41 5.90
N GLU A 89 17.11 -8.50 4.99
CA GLU A 89 18.23 -9.48 5.06
C GLU A 89 19.17 -9.26 6.26
N GLU A 90 19.12 -8.10 6.90
CA GLU A 90 19.91 -7.76 8.10
C GLU A 90 19.12 -7.98 9.41
N GLY A 91 17.89 -8.47 9.35
CA GLY A 91 17.06 -8.72 10.53
C GLY A 91 16.29 -7.49 11.03
N VAL A 92 16.18 -6.45 10.24
CA VAL A 92 15.45 -5.22 10.60
C VAL A 92 14.10 -5.17 9.91
N VAL A 93 13.03 -4.97 10.68
CA VAL A 93 11.68 -4.75 10.14
C VAL A 93 11.57 -3.31 9.63
N GLU A 94 11.31 -3.16 8.33
CA GLU A 94 11.10 -1.88 7.66
C GLU A 94 9.71 -1.87 7.07
N LEU A 95 8.93 -0.83 7.40
CA LEU A 95 7.54 -0.70 7.04
C LEU A 95 7.32 0.41 6.01
N ASP A 96 6.31 0.22 5.17
CA ASP A 96 5.86 1.20 4.20
C ASP A 96 4.35 1.41 4.37
N ALA A 97 3.87 2.65 4.23
CA ALA A 97 2.43 2.93 4.21
C ALA A 97 2.13 4.19 3.40
N ALA A 98 0.94 4.22 2.80
CA ALA A 98 0.38 5.41 2.19
C ALA A 98 -1.12 5.52 2.47
N VAL A 99 -1.60 6.75 2.41
CA VAL A 99 -3.01 7.12 2.58
C VAL A 99 -3.41 8.15 1.52
N MET A 100 -4.69 8.12 1.13
CA MET A 100 -5.30 9.20 0.35
C MET A 100 -6.68 9.53 0.89
N HIS A 101 -7.00 10.84 0.91
CA HIS A 101 -8.26 11.39 1.37
C HIS A 101 -8.99 12.06 0.19
N GLY A 102 -10.17 11.55 -0.13
CA GLY A 102 -10.95 11.94 -1.31
C GLY A 102 -11.38 13.40 -1.30
N PRO A 103 -12.08 13.88 -0.27
CA PRO A 103 -12.62 15.24 -0.25
C PRO A 103 -11.59 16.34 -0.43
N THR A 104 -10.35 16.13 -0.01
CA THR A 104 -9.27 17.12 -0.14
C THR A 104 -8.28 16.79 -1.27
N HIS A 105 -8.45 15.66 -1.93
CA HIS A 105 -7.50 15.11 -2.92
C HIS A 105 -6.05 15.18 -2.45
N SER A 106 -5.84 14.84 -1.18
CA SER A 106 -4.52 14.84 -0.54
C SER A 106 -4.06 13.43 -0.22
N GLY A 107 -2.75 13.26 -0.14
CA GLY A 107 -2.14 11.99 0.21
C GLY A 107 -0.87 12.18 1.03
N GLY A 108 -0.51 11.16 1.78
CA GLY A 108 0.71 11.10 2.55
C GLY A 108 1.25 9.68 2.62
N ALA A 109 2.56 9.56 2.79
CA ALA A 109 3.21 8.27 2.82
C ALA A 109 4.45 8.27 3.71
N VAL A 110 4.80 7.09 4.19
CA VAL A 110 6.10 6.79 4.80
C VAL A 110 6.67 5.52 4.18
N ALA A 111 7.98 5.48 3.99
CA ALA A 111 8.66 4.32 3.42
C ALA A 111 9.93 3.98 4.21
N SER A 112 10.23 2.66 4.29
CA SER A 112 11.38 2.15 5.05
C SER A 112 11.45 2.73 6.48
N ILE A 113 10.29 3.00 7.09
CA ILE A 113 10.23 3.45 8.48
C ILE A 113 10.47 2.26 9.41
N ARG A 114 11.23 2.49 10.49
CA ARG A 114 11.58 1.48 11.48
C ARG A 114 10.98 1.84 12.82
N ASN A 115 10.81 0.84 13.68
CA ASN A 115 10.45 1.01 15.09
C ASN A 115 9.12 1.74 15.36
N ILE A 116 8.25 1.85 14.37
CA ILE A 116 6.91 2.45 14.51
C ILE A 116 5.86 1.42 14.14
N MET A 117 5.01 1.04 15.09
CA MET A 117 3.99 -0.01 14.91
C MET A 117 2.91 0.36 13.89
N HIS A 118 2.53 1.65 13.81
CA HIS A 118 1.41 2.13 12.98
C HIS A 118 1.86 3.11 11.88
N PRO A 119 2.51 2.64 10.82
CA PRO A 119 3.01 3.50 9.74
C PRO A 119 1.88 4.21 8.97
N ALA A 120 0.68 3.63 8.85
CA ALA A 120 -0.46 4.29 8.20
C ALA A 120 -0.91 5.55 8.95
N ALA A 121 -0.86 5.54 10.28
CA ALA A 121 -1.16 6.71 11.09
C ALA A 121 -0.11 7.82 10.91
N VAL A 122 1.17 7.46 10.77
CA VAL A 122 2.24 8.42 10.45
C VAL A 122 2.06 8.99 9.05
N ALA A 123 1.74 8.17 8.05
CA ALA A 123 1.45 8.62 6.69
C ALA A 123 0.30 9.66 6.66
N ARG A 124 -0.77 9.42 7.44
CA ARG A 124 -1.85 10.39 7.62
C ARG A 124 -1.38 11.71 8.24
N LEU A 125 -0.45 11.63 9.16
CA LEU A 125 0.10 12.81 9.80
C LEU A 125 0.99 13.61 8.84
N VAL A 126 1.78 12.95 7.98
CA VAL A 126 2.52 13.60 6.89
C VAL A 126 1.55 14.39 6.01
N MET A 127 0.46 13.77 5.56
CA MET A 127 -0.59 14.44 4.77
C MET A 127 -1.18 15.67 5.48
N LYS A 128 -1.41 15.59 6.80
CA LYS A 128 -2.11 16.65 7.55
C LYS A 128 -1.22 17.80 8.02
N ARG A 129 0.06 17.55 8.24
CA ARG A 129 0.97 18.47 8.94
C ARG A 129 2.08 19.02 8.05
N THR A 130 2.14 18.57 6.80
CA THR A 130 3.15 19.03 5.84
C THR A 130 2.53 19.24 4.46
N ASP A 131 3.29 19.83 3.55
CA ASP A 131 3.00 19.86 2.11
C ASP A 131 3.75 18.74 1.35
N HIS A 132 4.36 17.80 2.09
CA HIS A 132 5.07 16.66 1.52
C HIS A 132 4.13 15.47 1.33
N CYS A 133 4.38 14.67 0.29
CA CYS A 133 3.64 13.43 0.06
C CYS A 133 4.35 12.20 0.62
N LEU A 134 5.65 12.24 0.90
CA LEU A 134 6.41 11.07 1.30
C LEU A 134 7.61 11.45 2.17
N LEU A 135 7.73 10.82 3.33
CA LEU A 135 8.93 10.82 4.17
C LEU A 135 9.51 9.40 4.24
N VAL A 136 10.84 9.27 4.33
CA VAL A 136 11.51 7.96 4.28
C VAL A 136 12.51 7.74 5.42
N GLY A 137 12.69 6.46 5.80
CA GLY A 137 13.73 5.99 6.69
C GLY A 137 13.82 6.76 8.01
N GLU A 138 15.03 7.19 8.36
CA GLU A 138 15.32 7.92 9.59
C GLU A 138 14.57 9.27 9.68
N GLY A 139 14.33 9.94 8.56
CA GLY A 139 13.53 11.16 8.52
C GLY A 139 12.08 10.91 8.92
N ALA A 140 11.48 9.83 8.42
CA ALA A 140 10.13 9.42 8.79
C ALA A 140 10.05 9.02 10.27
N LEU A 141 11.04 8.29 10.81
CA LEU A 141 11.12 7.95 12.23
C LEU A 141 11.20 9.19 13.11
N LYS A 142 12.08 10.14 12.80
CA LYS A 142 12.20 11.40 13.55
C LYS A 142 10.89 12.19 13.54
N PHE A 143 10.25 12.28 12.38
CA PHE A 143 8.94 12.92 12.25
C PHE A 143 7.89 12.25 13.14
N ALA A 144 7.79 10.93 13.11
CA ALA A 144 6.86 10.17 13.96
C ALA A 144 7.10 10.44 15.45
N ARG A 145 8.36 10.37 15.89
CA ARG A 145 8.74 10.64 17.29
C ARG A 145 8.39 12.06 17.74
N MET A 146 8.64 13.06 16.92
CA MET A 146 8.28 14.45 17.21
C MET A 146 6.77 14.61 17.46
N HIS A 147 5.95 13.73 16.90
CA HIS A 147 4.49 13.72 17.07
C HIS A 147 4.00 12.71 18.09
N GLY A 148 4.89 12.15 18.93
CA GLY A 148 4.54 11.32 20.07
C GLY A 148 4.32 9.84 19.76
N PHE A 149 4.68 9.34 18.58
CA PHE A 149 4.66 7.92 18.32
C PHE A 149 5.78 7.23 19.11
N PRO A 150 5.47 6.16 19.88
CA PRO A 150 6.48 5.42 20.63
C PRO A 150 7.33 4.57 19.68
N GLU A 151 8.61 4.43 19.98
CA GLU A 151 9.45 3.42 19.35
C GLU A 151 9.19 2.05 19.98
N VAL A 152 9.06 1.04 19.13
CA VAL A 152 8.82 -0.36 19.49
C VAL A 152 9.76 -1.23 18.64
N ASP A 153 10.40 -2.23 19.26
CA ASP A 153 11.05 -3.28 18.47
C ASP A 153 9.99 -4.09 17.74
N LEU A 154 10.01 -4.04 16.41
CA LEU A 154 9.03 -4.70 15.57
C LEU A 154 9.38 -6.17 15.27
N LEU A 155 10.62 -6.61 15.58
CA LEU A 155 11.06 -7.97 15.34
C LEU A 155 10.64 -8.87 16.50
N THR A 156 9.59 -9.65 16.32
CA THR A 156 9.16 -10.66 17.29
C THR A 156 10.12 -11.85 17.33
N ASP A 157 10.07 -12.65 18.41
CA ASP A 157 10.86 -13.87 18.53
C ASP A 157 10.58 -14.87 17.40
N ASP A 158 9.33 -14.99 16.99
CA ASP A 158 8.92 -15.86 15.88
C ASP A 158 9.54 -15.40 14.56
N SER A 159 9.44 -14.11 14.24
CA SER A 159 10.02 -13.57 13.00
C SER A 159 11.55 -13.62 13.01
N ARG A 160 12.16 -13.49 14.20
CA ARG A 160 13.61 -13.64 14.38
C ARG A 160 14.06 -15.08 14.10
N LYS A 161 13.36 -16.10 14.61
CA LYS A 161 13.65 -17.51 14.34
C LYS A 161 13.57 -17.84 12.85
N ILE A 162 12.50 -17.36 12.20
CA ILE A 162 12.29 -17.54 10.76
C ILE A 162 13.41 -16.87 9.95
N TRP A 163 13.75 -15.62 10.29
CA TRP A 163 14.83 -14.89 9.62
C TRP A 163 16.18 -15.53 9.84
N LEU A 164 16.50 -15.97 11.06
CA LEU A 164 17.78 -16.60 11.38
C LEU A 164 17.98 -17.90 10.59
N TYR A 165 16.97 -18.75 10.55
CA TYR A 165 17.00 -19.97 9.74
C TYR A 165 17.22 -19.65 8.24
N TRP A 166 16.49 -18.67 7.70
CA TRP A 166 16.72 -18.22 6.33
C TRP A 166 18.16 -17.75 6.13
N LYS A 167 18.69 -16.95 7.04
CA LYS A 167 20.07 -16.42 6.96
C LYS A 167 21.09 -17.55 6.94
N GLU A 168 20.97 -18.52 7.82
CA GLU A 168 21.89 -19.66 7.96
C GLU A 168 21.82 -20.61 6.76
N THR A 169 20.65 -20.84 6.19
CA THR A 169 20.48 -21.75 5.05
C THR A 169 20.85 -21.13 3.69
N ASN A 170 20.87 -19.80 3.59
CA ASN A 170 21.22 -19.10 2.34
C ASN A 170 22.66 -18.60 2.30
N SER A 171 23.40 -18.72 3.39
CA SER A 171 24.84 -18.40 3.44
C SER A 171 25.64 -19.66 3.17
N ARG A 172 26.60 -19.58 2.25
CA ARG A 172 27.46 -20.71 1.89
C ARG A 172 28.94 -20.47 2.21
N ASP A 173 29.30 -19.23 2.50
CA ASP A 173 30.69 -18.77 2.60
C ASP A 173 31.01 -18.15 3.97
N ASP A 174 30.12 -18.27 4.97
CA ASP A 174 30.26 -17.65 6.28
C ASP A 174 30.36 -18.63 7.46
N ASP A 175 30.66 -19.91 7.16
CA ASP A 175 30.85 -21.01 8.13
C ASP A 175 29.67 -21.23 9.10
N ARG A 176 28.45 -20.85 8.70
CA ARG A 176 27.24 -21.10 9.49
C ARG A 176 26.74 -22.52 9.31
N PHE A 177 26.27 -23.09 10.42
CA PHE A 177 25.66 -24.41 10.47
C PHE A 177 24.17 -24.28 10.81
N PRO A 178 23.26 -24.35 9.83
CA PRO A 178 21.84 -24.37 10.12
C PRO A 178 21.48 -25.62 10.95
N PRO A 179 20.43 -25.55 11.79
CA PRO A 179 20.00 -26.68 12.59
C PRO A 179 19.63 -27.88 11.69
N SER A 180 19.94 -29.10 12.18
CA SER A 180 19.48 -30.32 11.53
C SER A 180 17.95 -30.43 11.55
N ALA A 181 17.39 -31.31 10.72
CA ALA A 181 15.92 -31.49 10.67
C ALA A 181 15.29 -31.83 12.02
N ASP A 182 16.03 -32.50 12.91
CA ASP A 182 15.55 -32.89 14.24
C ASP A 182 15.63 -31.73 15.25
N GLU A 183 16.58 -30.83 15.09
CA GLU A 183 16.79 -29.67 15.95
C GLU A 183 15.99 -28.43 15.52
N MET A 184 15.42 -28.47 14.33
CA MET A 184 14.67 -27.34 13.77
C MET A 184 13.42 -27.02 14.60
N ASP A 185 13.25 -25.74 14.94
CA ASP A 185 12.04 -25.24 15.62
C ASP A 185 10.76 -25.60 14.85
N PRO A 186 9.70 -26.08 15.52
CA PRO A 186 8.43 -26.44 14.86
C PRO A 186 7.83 -25.33 14.00
N LEU A 187 7.90 -24.06 14.45
CA LEU A 187 7.44 -22.91 13.69
C LEU A 187 8.21 -22.75 12.37
N VAL A 188 9.55 -22.93 12.42
CA VAL A 188 10.42 -22.84 11.23
C VAL A 188 10.12 -23.98 10.27
N LYS A 189 9.88 -25.21 10.77
CA LYS A 189 9.45 -26.36 9.95
C LYS A 189 8.14 -26.08 9.23
N GLU A 190 7.17 -25.49 9.93
CA GLU A 190 5.87 -25.14 9.36
C GLU A 190 6.02 -24.04 8.30
N PHE A 191 6.74 -22.98 8.63
CA PHE A 191 6.94 -21.82 7.75
C PHE A 191 7.65 -22.20 6.45
N PHE A 192 8.75 -22.95 6.50
CA PHE A 192 9.51 -23.41 5.32
C PHE A 192 9.05 -24.76 4.78
N GLY A 193 7.86 -25.22 5.17
CA GLY A 193 7.29 -26.49 4.72
C GLY A 193 7.01 -26.55 3.20
N PRO A 194 6.44 -27.67 2.70
CA PRO A 194 6.24 -27.89 1.25
C PRO A 194 5.38 -26.84 0.54
N LYS A 195 4.64 -26.04 1.31
CA LYS A 195 3.79 -24.94 0.79
C LYS A 195 4.50 -23.59 0.84
N TYR A 196 5.77 -23.54 1.27
CA TYR A 196 6.49 -22.29 1.36
C TYR A 196 6.59 -21.62 -0.02
N VAL A 197 5.98 -20.48 -0.11
CA VAL A 197 6.18 -19.54 -1.21
C VAL A 197 6.82 -18.31 -0.58
N ARG A 198 7.89 -17.77 -1.18
CA ARG A 198 8.46 -16.51 -0.73
C ARG A 198 7.40 -15.43 -0.82
N GLU A 199 6.73 -15.22 0.30
CA GLU A 199 5.58 -14.36 0.37
C GLU A 199 5.99 -12.88 0.48
N HIS A 200 5.14 -12.08 -0.01
CA HIS A 200 5.01 -10.66 0.23
C HIS A 200 3.55 -10.46 0.60
N GLY A 201 3.30 -9.80 1.67
CA GLY A 201 1.95 -9.43 2.05
C GLY A 201 1.84 -7.92 2.17
N THR A 202 0.64 -7.48 2.05
CA THR A 202 0.27 -6.08 2.13
C THR A 202 -1.20 -6.05 2.53
N ILE A 203 -1.62 -5.05 3.27
CA ILE A 203 -3.04 -4.76 3.42
C ILE A 203 -3.39 -3.51 2.64
N HIS A 204 -4.44 -3.60 1.83
CA HIS A 204 -5.10 -2.45 1.22
C HIS A 204 -6.52 -2.34 1.75
N CYS A 205 -6.99 -1.12 1.99
CA CYS A 205 -8.36 -0.82 2.35
C CYS A 205 -8.83 0.46 1.66
N SER A 206 -9.98 0.37 0.98
CA SER A 206 -10.75 1.50 0.42
C SER A 206 -12.10 1.57 1.09
N VAL A 207 -12.51 2.75 1.49
CA VAL A 207 -13.77 3.02 2.18
C VAL A 207 -14.54 4.09 1.41
N LEU A 208 -15.83 3.82 1.15
CA LEU A 208 -16.84 4.79 0.70
C LEU A 208 -17.81 4.97 1.86
N ASP A 209 -18.02 6.20 2.30
CA ASP A 209 -18.90 6.51 3.41
C ASP A 209 -20.36 6.77 2.99
N THR A 210 -21.20 7.16 3.95
CA THR A 210 -22.62 7.49 3.73
C THR A 210 -22.84 8.81 2.99
N HIS A 211 -21.84 9.68 2.92
CA HIS A 211 -21.88 10.95 2.18
C HIS A 211 -21.39 10.76 0.73
N GLY A 212 -20.83 9.58 0.43
CA GLY A 212 -20.21 9.28 -0.84
C GLY A 212 -18.74 9.69 -0.89
N ASP A 213 -18.11 10.00 0.23
CA ASP A 213 -16.69 10.33 0.28
C ASP A 213 -15.81 9.10 0.41
N LEU A 214 -14.64 9.17 -0.20
CA LEU A 214 -13.70 8.08 -0.29
C LEU A 214 -12.43 8.33 0.54
N GLY A 215 -11.93 7.28 1.18
CA GLY A 215 -10.63 7.24 1.81
C GLY A 215 -9.95 5.90 1.56
N CYS A 216 -8.64 5.87 1.39
CA CYS A 216 -7.93 4.61 1.24
C CYS A 216 -6.55 4.62 1.88
N THR A 217 -6.08 3.42 2.24
CA THR A 217 -4.75 3.19 2.81
C THR A 217 -4.17 1.86 2.35
N THR A 218 -2.86 1.82 2.22
CA THR A 218 -2.08 0.61 1.97
C THR A 218 -0.89 0.59 2.92
N THR A 219 -0.64 -0.55 3.60
CA THR A 219 0.48 -0.71 4.53
C THR A 219 1.08 -2.10 4.43
N THR A 220 2.39 -2.23 4.68
CA THR A 220 3.15 -3.47 4.45
C THR A 220 4.48 -3.49 5.19
N SER A 221 5.00 -4.70 5.47
CA SER A 221 6.42 -4.93 5.76
C SER A 221 7.27 -5.22 4.51
N GLY A 222 6.68 -5.22 3.33
CA GLY A 222 7.36 -5.40 2.05
C GLY A 222 7.72 -6.86 1.73
N LEU A 223 8.74 -7.05 0.91
CA LEU A 223 9.28 -8.37 0.58
C LEU A 223 10.04 -8.94 1.76
N PHE A 224 9.87 -10.23 2.03
CA PHE A 224 10.67 -10.98 3.00
C PHE A 224 12.15 -10.97 2.58
N TYR A 225 13.02 -10.71 3.54
CA TYR A 225 14.48 -10.67 3.34
C TYR A 225 14.92 -9.70 2.23
N LYS A 226 14.20 -8.58 2.11
CA LYS A 226 14.55 -7.52 1.16
C LYS A 226 15.92 -6.89 1.49
N ILE A 227 16.55 -6.29 0.50
CA ILE A 227 17.72 -5.44 0.73
C ILE A 227 17.29 -4.26 1.63
N PRO A 228 18.09 -3.87 2.65
CA PRO A 228 17.79 -2.70 3.48
C PRO A 228 17.48 -1.45 2.66
N GLY A 229 16.40 -0.77 3.00
CA GLY A 229 15.94 0.40 2.25
C GLY A 229 15.15 0.11 0.97
N ARG A 230 14.92 -1.18 0.61
CA ARG A 230 14.04 -1.50 -0.53
C ARG A 230 12.60 -1.08 -0.21
N VAL A 231 12.04 -0.29 -1.08
CA VAL A 231 10.65 0.16 -1.07
C VAL A 231 9.91 -0.45 -2.26
N GLY A 232 8.71 -1.00 -2.02
CA GLY A 232 7.83 -1.50 -3.07
C GLY A 232 6.87 -0.43 -3.59
N ASP A 233 5.73 -0.88 -4.09
CA ASP A 233 4.67 -0.01 -4.60
C ASP A 233 3.82 0.64 -3.49
N SER A 234 3.70 -0.01 -2.32
CA SER A 234 2.73 0.35 -1.28
C SER A 234 2.76 1.82 -0.84
N PRO A 235 3.92 2.49 -0.64
CA PRO A 235 3.95 3.89 -0.23
C PRO A 235 3.92 4.87 -1.40
N ILE A 236 3.82 4.40 -2.63
CA ILE A 236 3.86 5.25 -3.83
C ILE A 236 2.45 5.53 -4.32
N LEU A 237 2.02 6.79 -4.18
CA LEU A 237 0.74 7.27 -4.69
C LEU A 237 0.67 7.06 -6.20
N GLY A 238 -0.38 6.41 -6.66
CA GLY A 238 -0.55 5.98 -8.05
C GLY A 238 -0.17 4.53 -8.32
N ALA A 239 0.72 3.94 -7.52
CA ALA A 239 1.12 2.53 -7.63
C ALA A 239 0.40 1.66 -6.60
N GLY A 240 0.77 1.73 -5.32
CA GLY A 240 0.18 0.90 -4.25
C GLY A 240 -1.25 1.26 -3.91
N LEU A 241 -1.62 2.51 -4.09
CA LEU A 241 -2.98 3.02 -4.01
C LEU A 241 -3.14 4.29 -4.85
N TYR A 242 -4.36 4.56 -5.25
CA TYR A 242 -4.77 5.85 -5.82
C TYR A 242 -6.26 6.08 -5.59
N LEU A 243 -6.64 7.35 -5.42
CA LEU A 243 -8.01 7.73 -5.18
C LEU A 243 -8.31 9.07 -5.85
N ASP A 244 -9.48 9.15 -6.49
CA ASP A 244 -10.13 10.38 -6.92
C ASP A 244 -11.58 10.34 -6.43
N ASN A 245 -11.97 11.34 -5.63
CA ASN A 245 -13.29 11.37 -4.99
C ASN A 245 -14.46 11.37 -5.96
N GLU A 246 -14.27 11.84 -7.19
CA GLU A 246 -15.29 11.89 -8.24
C GLU A 246 -15.37 10.60 -9.07
N VAL A 247 -14.41 9.68 -8.91
CA VAL A 247 -14.28 8.50 -9.75
C VAL A 247 -14.32 7.22 -8.94
N GLY A 248 -13.40 7.10 -7.98
CA GLY A 248 -13.21 5.88 -7.21
C GLY A 248 -11.83 5.74 -6.62
N SER A 249 -11.57 4.58 -6.07
CA SER A 249 -10.32 4.21 -5.43
C SER A 249 -9.80 2.89 -5.98
N ALA A 250 -8.49 2.74 -6.02
CA ALA A 250 -7.85 1.46 -6.31
C ALA A 250 -6.59 1.27 -5.45
N GLY A 251 -6.24 0.01 -5.22
CA GLY A 251 -5.01 -0.38 -4.55
C GLY A 251 -4.54 -1.77 -4.93
N SER A 252 -3.37 -2.13 -4.44
CA SER A 252 -2.72 -3.37 -4.82
C SER A 252 -2.10 -4.10 -3.63
N THR A 253 -1.95 -5.42 -3.80
CA THR A 253 -1.08 -6.26 -2.98
C THR A 253 -0.30 -7.21 -3.88
N GLY A 254 0.87 -7.64 -3.44
CA GLY A 254 1.64 -8.61 -4.19
C GLY A 254 2.99 -8.09 -4.68
N ARG A 255 3.42 -8.47 -5.90
CA ARG A 255 4.74 -8.11 -6.42
C ARG A 255 4.85 -6.61 -6.72
N GLY A 256 5.40 -5.85 -5.78
CA GLY A 256 5.44 -4.40 -5.80
C GLY A 256 6.10 -3.79 -7.02
N GLU A 257 7.28 -4.27 -7.42
CA GLU A 257 8.02 -3.72 -8.56
C GLU A 257 7.26 -3.89 -9.88
N ALA A 258 6.52 -4.99 -10.04
CA ALA A 258 5.73 -5.21 -11.25
C ALA A 258 4.56 -4.23 -11.35
N ASN A 259 3.95 -3.89 -10.22
CA ASN A 259 2.91 -2.86 -10.14
C ASN A 259 3.50 -1.45 -10.28
N LEU A 260 4.58 -1.14 -9.55
CA LEU A 260 5.19 0.18 -9.52
C LEU A 260 5.56 0.68 -10.92
N LEU A 261 6.16 -0.17 -11.75
CA LEU A 261 6.53 0.17 -13.14
C LEU A 261 5.32 0.45 -14.04
N ASN A 262 4.11 0.09 -13.61
CA ASN A 262 2.87 0.31 -14.36
C ASN A 262 1.97 1.39 -13.77
N LEU A 263 2.23 1.88 -12.54
CA LEU A 263 1.38 2.82 -11.79
C LEU A 263 -0.08 2.36 -11.82
N SER A 264 -0.31 1.06 -11.50
CA SER A 264 -1.56 0.40 -11.87
C SER A 264 -2.76 0.94 -11.11
N SER A 265 -2.62 1.39 -9.85
CA SER A 265 -3.75 1.96 -9.10
C SER A 265 -4.26 3.24 -9.77
N HIS A 266 -3.37 4.13 -10.20
CA HIS A 266 -3.75 5.31 -10.99
C HIS A 266 -4.37 4.90 -12.34
N THR A 267 -3.76 3.93 -13.03
CA THR A 267 -4.28 3.44 -14.33
C THR A 267 -5.70 2.88 -14.19
N ILE A 268 -6.00 2.16 -13.11
CA ILE A 268 -7.34 1.62 -12.82
C ILE A 268 -8.35 2.75 -12.62
N VAL A 269 -8.02 3.76 -11.79
CA VAL A 269 -8.92 4.89 -11.54
C VAL A 269 -9.15 5.68 -12.83
N GLU A 270 -8.12 5.89 -13.65
CA GLU A 270 -8.27 6.55 -14.95
C GLU A 270 -9.07 5.71 -15.96
N ALA A 271 -9.01 4.39 -15.91
CA ALA A 271 -9.90 3.54 -16.70
C ALA A 271 -11.36 3.66 -16.25
N MET A 272 -11.60 3.69 -14.92
CA MET A 272 -12.94 3.96 -14.37
C MET A 272 -13.44 5.36 -14.75
N ARG A 273 -12.59 6.40 -14.77
CA ARG A 273 -12.94 7.75 -15.24
C ARG A 273 -13.44 7.76 -16.68
N ARG A 274 -12.91 6.88 -17.52
CA ARG A 274 -13.37 6.68 -18.91
C ARG A 274 -14.61 5.79 -19.04
N GLY A 275 -15.25 5.42 -17.93
CA GLY A 275 -16.50 4.64 -17.89
C GLY A 275 -16.29 3.12 -17.81
N MET A 276 -15.07 2.62 -17.60
CA MET A 276 -14.84 1.18 -17.42
C MET A 276 -15.32 0.74 -16.04
N ALA A 277 -15.96 -0.44 -15.97
CA ALA A 277 -16.33 -1.03 -14.68
C ALA A 277 -15.09 -1.37 -13.84
N PRO A 278 -15.14 -1.27 -12.48
CA PRO A 278 -13.97 -1.51 -11.61
C PRO A 278 -13.28 -2.85 -11.86
N LYS A 279 -14.05 -3.92 -12.02
CA LYS A 279 -13.55 -5.26 -12.32
C LYS A 279 -12.76 -5.30 -13.63
N ASP A 280 -13.29 -4.67 -14.67
CA ASP A 280 -12.66 -4.69 -16.00
C ASP A 280 -11.40 -3.82 -16.02
N ALA A 281 -11.42 -2.67 -15.34
CA ALA A 281 -10.26 -1.81 -15.15
C ALA A 281 -9.12 -2.53 -14.40
N ALA A 282 -9.44 -3.25 -13.34
CA ALA A 282 -8.48 -4.06 -12.60
C ALA A 282 -7.92 -5.22 -13.45
N LEU A 283 -8.77 -5.88 -14.23
CA LEU A 283 -8.34 -6.96 -15.14
C LEU A 283 -7.41 -6.44 -16.26
N GLU A 284 -7.69 -5.25 -16.80
CA GLU A 284 -6.81 -4.61 -17.79
C GLU A 284 -5.42 -4.29 -17.18
N ALA A 285 -5.39 -3.78 -15.94
CA ALA A 285 -4.15 -3.57 -15.22
C ALA A 285 -3.36 -4.88 -15.01
N CYS A 286 -4.02 -5.99 -14.63
CA CYS A 286 -3.39 -7.31 -14.55
C CYS A 286 -2.77 -7.75 -15.87
N LYS A 287 -3.51 -7.61 -16.98
CA LYS A 287 -3.00 -7.94 -18.33
C LYS A 287 -1.78 -7.10 -18.69
N ARG A 288 -1.82 -5.80 -18.38
CA ARG A 288 -0.70 -4.88 -18.63
C ARG A 288 0.54 -5.28 -17.82
N VAL A 289 0.40 -5.55 -16.52
CA VAL A 289 1.50 -6.02 -15.67
C VAL A 289 2.10 -7.32 -16.22
N ALA A 290 1.28 -8.27 -16.63
CA ALA A 290 1.73 -9.52 -17.21
C ALA A 290 2.51 -9.32 -18.54
N ALA A 291 2.06 -8.40 -19.38
CA ALA A 291 2.69 -8.11 -20.66
C ALA A 291 4.01 -7.34 -20.54
N THR A 292 4.09 -6.39 -19.61
CA THR A 292 5.24 -5.50 -19.43
C THR A 292 6.37 -6.10 -18.61
N ASN A 293 6.08 -7.07 -17.74
CA ASN A 293 7.13 -7.73 -16.96
C ASN A 293 7.90 -8.73 -17.82
N ARG A 294 9.14 -8.38 -18.15
CA ARG A 294 10.00 -9.18 -19.04
C ARG A 294 11.18 -9.84 -18.35
N LEU A 295 11.32 -9.69 -17.02
CA LEU A 295 12.43 -10.26 -16.27
C LEU A 295 12.35 -11.80 -16.29
N PRO A 296 13.39 -12.52 -16.79
CA PRO A 296 13.34 -13.99 -16.92
C PRO A 296 13.03 -14.71 -15.61
N ARG A 297 13.61 -14.26 -14.49
CA ARG A 297 13.36 -14.86 -13.16
C ARG A 297 11.93 -14.71 -12.63
N LEU A 298 11.13 -13.84 -13.23
CA LEU A 298 9.73 -13.60 -12.89
C LEU A 298 8.78 -14.23 -13.92
N ARG A 299 9.28 -15.16 -14.75
CA ARG A 299 8.49 -15.93 -15.69
C ARG A 299 8.70 -17.42 -15.49
N ASP A 300 7.64 -18.19 -15.67
CA ASP A 300 7.71 -19.65 -15.70
C ASP A 300 8.30 -20.15 -17.04
N ALA A 301 8.49 -21.47 -17.16
CA ALA A 301 9.01 -22.09 -18.38
C ALA A 301 8.13 -21.86 -19.63
N LYS A 302 6.87 -21.46 -19.45
CA LYS A 302 5.92 -21.11 -20.53
C LYS A 302 5.89 -19.61 -20.80
N GLY A 303 6.76 -18.83 -20.17
CA GLY A 303 6.84 -17.38 -20.33
C GLY A 303 5.72 -16.61 -19.61
N ARG A 304 4.94 -17.23 -18.73
CA ARG A 304 3.89 -16.58 -17.93
C ARG A 304 4.49 -16.01 -16.63
N PRO A 305 3.88 -14.93 -16.07
CA PRO A 305 4.28 -14.45 -14.75
C PRO A 305 4.25 -15.58 -13.70
N ASN A 306 5.31 -15.69 -12.91
CA ASN A 306 5.42 -16.64 -11.78
C ASN A 306 5.28 -15.94 -10.42
N PHE A 307 4.58 -14.81 -10.38
CA PHE A 307 4.29 -14.03 -9.18
C PHE A 307 2.82 -13.62 -9.14
N GLY A 308 2.33 -13.26 -7.93
CA GLY A 308 0.99 -12.74 -7.72
C GLY A 308 0.96 -11.21 -7.63
N VAL A 309 -0.06 -10.60 -8.21
CA VAL A 309 -0.51 -9.22 -7.95
C VAL A 309 -2.03 -9.25 -7.89
N ASN A 310 -2.58 -8.65 -6.84
CA ASN A 310 -4.01 -8.45 -6.70
C ASN A 310 -4.32 -6.96 -6.76
N PHE A 311 -5.39 -6.60 -7.46
CA PHE A 311 -5.91 -5.24 -7.47
C PHE A 311 -7.28 -5.20 -6.82
N TYR A 312 -7.52 -4.12 -6.12
CA TYR A 312 -8.77 -3.79 -5.44
C TYR A 312 -9.28 -2.49 -6.05
N ALA A 313 -10.53 -2.43 -6.46
CA ALA A 313 -11.10 -1.25 -7.07
C ALA A 313 -12.51 -1.03 -6.53
N LEU A 314 -12.81 0.22 -6.22
CA LEU A 314 -14.10 0.67 -5.71
C LEU A 314 -14.49 1.95 -6.45
N SER A 315 -15.59 1.93 -7.17
CA SER A 315 -16.10 3.13 -7.84
C SER A 315 -16.88 4.04 -6.88
N LYS A 316 -17.06 5.30 -7.27
CA LYS A 316 -17.84 6.31 -6.55
C LYS A 316 -19.29 5.88 -6.28
N ASP A 317 -19.86 5.05 -7.14
CA ASP A 317 -21.23 4.52 -7.03
C ASP A 317 -21.31 3.20 -6.23
N GLY A 318 -20.22 2.80 -5.57
CA GLY A 318 -20.18 1.66 -4.64
C GLY A 318 -20.12 0.28 -5.30
N LYS A 319 -19.60 0.20 -6.52
CA LYS A 319 -19.34 -1.06 -7.24
C LYS A 319 -17.92 -1.52 -7.06
#